data_b05fd970636b1e4ca1334ee946e26d51
#
_entry.id   b05fd970636b1e4ca1334ee946e26d51
#
_cell.length_a   1.000
_cell.length_b   1.000
_cell.length_c   1.000
_cell.angle_alpha   90.00
_cell.angle_beta   90.00
_cell.angle_gamma   90.00
#
_symmetry.space_group_name_H-M   'P 1'
#
loop_
_entity.id
_entity.type
_entity.pdbx_description
1 polymer ?
#
loop_
_entity_poly.entity_id
_entity_poly.type
_entity_poly.pdbx_seq_one_letter_code
_entity_poly.pdbx_strand_id
1 'polypeptide(L)'
;EIAENALLATIHYMEDKSEKTAATAGLQLKLLKAISDANWTRGAGLSVRFFAIAKDEYKTSCLDDEQFIQVIECIAKLSSPDAAQTISAYLAEINSETEKNNFSAQNVVLAVINSLGALGDKTAFDNLLYVTYLNYPEDVKTAARNSLAKLKW
;
A
#
# COMPACT_ATOMS: atom_id res chain seq x y z
N GLU A 1 2.83 -23.42 12.25
CA GLU A 1 3.88 -23.58 11.23
C GLU A 1 3.33 -24.20 9.92
N ILE A 2 2.55 -25.30 10.01
CA ILE A 2 1.93 -25.91 8.81
C ILE A 2 0.95 -24.95 8.16
N ALA A 3 0.09 -24.29 8.93
CA ALA A 3 -0.85 -23.31 8.42
C ALA A 3 -0.14 -22.11 7.77
N GLU A 4 0.97 -21.68 8.38
CA GLU A 4 1.81 -20.60 7.84
C GLU A 4 2.38 -20.96 6.47
N ASN A 5 2.98 -22.13 6.37
CA ASN A 5 3.57 -22.61 5.13
C ASN A 5 2.52 -22.78 4.02
N ALA A 6 1.34 -23.27 4.38
CA ALA A 6 0.23 -23.41 3.43
C ALA A 6 -0.23 -22.04 2.90
N LEU A 7 -0.32 -21.05 3.78
CA LEU A 7 -0.72 -19.69 3.39
C LEU A 7 0.33 -19.06 2.47
N LEU A 8 1.61 -19.17 2.80
CA LEU A 8 2.71 -18.70 1.97
C LEU A 8 2.71 -19.37 0.59
N ALA A 9 2.56 -20.69 0.55
CA ALA A 9 2.50 -21.43 -0.71
C ALA A 9 1.32 -20.98 -1.58
N THR A 10 0.17 -20.71 -0.97
CA THR A 10 -1.00 -20.22 -1.68
C THR A 10 -0.75 -18.83 -2.28
N ILE A 11 -0.12 -17.94 -1.52
CA ILE A 11 0.22 -16.60 -2.02
C ILE A 11 1.21 -16.68 -3.18
N HIS A 12 2.26 -17.49 -3.07
CA HIS A 12 3.21 -17.72 -4.16
C HIS A 12 2.52 -18.25 -5.42
N TYR A 13 1.64 -19.22 -5.26
CA TYR A 13 0.89 -19.78 -6.39
C TYR A 13 0.07 -18.70 -7.09
N MET A 14 -0.62 -17.84 -6.32
CA MET A 14 -1.42 -16.76 -6.89
C MET A 14 -0.57 -15.67 -7.54
N GLU A 15 0.61 -15.42 -6.98
CA GLU A 15 1.59 -14.45 -7.51
C GLU A 15 2.09 -14.84 -8.91
N ASP A 16 2.32 -16.14 -9.11
CA ASP A 16 2.86 -16.67 -10.36
C ASP A 16 1.82 -16.77 -11.49
N LYS A 17 0.53 -16.58 -11.20
CA LYS A 17 -0.51 -16.62 -12.22
C LYS A 17 -0.46 -15.42 -13.13
N SER A 18 -0.45 -15.69 -14.44
CA SER A 18 -0.47 -14.66 -15.48
C SER A 18 -1.84 -14.02 -15.67
N GLU A 19 -2.90 -14.71 -15.28
CA GLU A 19 -4.28 -14.24 -15.43
C GLU A 19 -4.73 -13.49 -14.18
N LYS A 20 -5.01 -12.20 -14.35
CA LYS A 20 -5.51 -11.33 -13.27
C LYS A 20 -7.00 -11.12 -13.44
N THR A 21 -7.79 -11.67 -12.54
CA THR A 21 -9.24 -11.49 -12.51
C THR A 21 -9.66 -10.89 -11.17
N ALA A 22 -10.88 -10.32 -11.12
CA ALA A 22 -11.44 -9.80 -9.88
C ALA A 22 -11.58 -10.89 -8.81
N ALA A 23 -11.92 -12.13 -9.20
CA ALA A 23 -12.00 -13.26 -8.27
C ALA A 23 -10.63 -13.62 -7.68
N THR A 24 -9.58 -13.66 -8.52
CA THR A 24 -8.21 -13.92 -8.09
C THR A 24 -7.72 -12.82 -7.16
N ALA A 25 -7.94 -11.56 -7.52
CA ALA A 25 -7.58 -10.41 -6.70
C ALA A 25 -8.29 -10.43 -5.34
N GLY A 26 -9.56 -10.79 -5.31
CA GLY A 26 -10.33 -10.93 -4.08
C GLY A 26 -9.80 -12.01 -3.16
N LEU A 27 -9.38 -13.16 -3.71
CA LEU A 27 -8.77 -14.24 -2.93
C LEU A 27 -7.42 -13.81 -2.36
N GLN A 28 -6.58 -13.17 -3.15
CA GLN A 28 -5.29 -12.64 -2.71
C GLN A 28 -5.46 -11.64 -1.58
N LEU A 29 -6.45 -10.76 -1.66
CA LEU A 29 -6.76 -9.80 -0.60
C LEU A 29 -7.16 -10.51 0.69
N LYS A 30 -7.98 -11.56 0.62
CA LYS A 30 -8.35 -12.35 1.81
C LYS A 30 -7.13 -12.99 2.47
N LEU A 31 -6.20 -13.51 1.69
CA LEU A 31 -4.97 -14.12 2.20
C LEU A 31 -4.07 -13.05 2.85
N LEU A 32 -3.94 -11.89 2.24
CA LEU A 32 -3.19 -10.77 2.79
C LEU A 32 -3.79 -10.30 4.12
N LYS A 33 -5.12 -10.19 4.20
CA LYS A 33 -5.81 -9.81 5.43
C LYS A 33 -5.58 -10.83 6.54
N ALA A 34 -5.57 -12.12 6.23
CA ALA A 34 -5.28 -13.17 7.21
C ALA A 34 -3.86 -13.03 7.77
N ILE A 35 -2.87 -12.74 6.94
CA ILE A 35 -1.48 -12.48 7.37
C ILE A 35 -1.42 -11.25 8.27
N SER A 36 -2.09 -10.17 7.88
CA SER A 36 -2.13 -8.92 8.63
C SER A 36 -2.82 -9.08 9.98
N ASP A 37 -3.98 -9.74 10.01
CA ASP A 37 -4.76 -9.95 11.24
C ASP A 37 -4.05 -10.86 12.23
N ALA A 38 -3.30 -11.84 11.75
CA ALA A 38 -2.45 -12.68 12.57
C ALA A 38 -1.16 -11.98 13.04
N ASN A 39 -0.93 -10.76 12.54
CA ASN A 39 0.31 -9.99 12.77
C ASN A 39 1.56 -10.83 12.44
N TRP A 40 1.50 -11.54 11.33
CA TRP A 40 2.49 -12.52 10.95
C TRP A 40 3.62 -11.89 10.13
N THR A 41 4.64 -11.42 10.85
CA THR A 41 5.74 -10.64 10.27
C THR A 41 6.58 -11.41 9.23
N ARG A 42 6.57 -12.74 9.26
CA ARG A 42 7.21 -13.57 8.23
C ARG A 42 6.63 -13.35 6.84
N GLY A 43 5.35 -12.98 6.77
CA GLY A 43 4.67 -12.70 5.52
C GLY A 43 4.92 -11.30 4.98
N ALA A 44 5.65 -10.44 5.70
CA ALA A 44 5.85 -9.05 5.32
C ALA A 44 6.55 -8.89 3.97
N GLY A 45 7.65 -9.61 3.74
CA GLY A 45 8.38 -9.57 2.47
C GLY A 45 7.52 -10.02 1.28
N LEU A 46 6.75 -11.08 1.46
CA LEU A 46 5.84 -11.57 0.44
C LEU A 46 4.69 -10.59 0.17
N SER A 47 4.18 -9.95 1.23
CA SER A 47 3.13 -8.94 1.13
C SER A 47 3.61 -7.72 0.34
N VAL A 48 4.87 -7.30 0.54
CA VAL A 48 5.49 -6.21 -0.22
C VAL A 48 5.63 -6.58 -1.70
N ARG A 49 6.06 -7.80 -2.01
CA ARG A 49 6.09 -8.30 -3.40
C ARG A 49 4.70 -8.30 -4.02
N PHE A 50 3.71 -8.75 -3.28
CA PHE A 50 2.32 -8.76 -3.72
C PHE A 50 1.80 -7.34 -4.03
N PHE A 51 2.33 -6.31 -3.37
CA PHE A 51 1.90 -4.93 -3.61
C PHE A 51 2.07 -4.51 -5.08
N ALA A 52 3.15 -4.93 -5.74
CA ALA A 52 3.36 -4.64 -7.16
C ALA A 52 2.26 -5.28 -8.03
N ILE A 53 1.84 -6.49 -7.68
CA ILE A 53 0.73 -7.19 -8.35
C ILE A 53 -0.59 -6.46 -8.08
N ALA A 54 -0.83 -6.05 -6.84
CA ALA A 54 -2.03 -5.33 -6.45
C ALA A 54 -2.16 -3.98 -7.17
N LYS A 55 -1.07 -3.26 -7.38
CA LYS A 55 -1.07 -2.03 -8.19
C LYS A 55 -1.55 -2.28 -9.61
N ASP A 56 -1.07 -3.33 -10.25
CA ASP A 56 -1.52 -3.70 -11.60
C ASP A 56 -2.99 -4.11 -11.61
N GLU A 57 -3.44 -4.88 -10.62
CA GLU A 57 -4.83 -5.30 -10.48
C GLU A 57 -5.75 -4.08 -10.27
N TYR A 58 -5.28 -3.08 -9.54
CA TYR A 58 -6.01 -1.83 -9.36
C TYR A 58 -6.09 -1.05 -10.69
N LYS A 59 -4.98 -0.93 -11.42
CA LYS A 59 -4.94 -0.25 -12.72
C LYS A 59 -5.85 -0.92 -13.76
N THR A 60 -5.99 -2.23 -13.70
CA THR A 60 -6.83 -3.01 -14.61
C THR A 60 -8.26 -3.20 -14.11
N SER A 61 -8.63 -2.52 -13.03
CA SER A 61 -9.96 -2.57 -12.40
C SER A 61 -10.34 -3.94 -11.83
N CYS A 62 -9.37 -4.80 -11.54
CA CYS A 62 -9.60 -6.04 -10.81
C CYS A 62 -9.79 -5.80 -9.31
N LEU A 63 -9.25 -4.69 -8.79
CA LEU A 63 -9.51 -4.18 -7.44
C LEU A 63 -10.16 -2.80 -7.56
N ASP A 64 -11.15 -2.52 -6.72
CA ASP A 64 -11.70 -1.18 -6.58
C ASP A 64 -10.87 -0.35 -5.58
N ASP A 65 -11.22 0.93 -5.42
CA ASP A 65 -10.51 1.85 -4.52
C ASP A 65 -10.48 1.31 -3.09
N GLU A 66 -11.60 0.82 -2.60
CA GLU A 66 -11.73 0.34 -1.23
C GLU A 66 -10.88 -0.92 -0.99
N GLN A 67 -10.89 -1.85 -1.93
CA GLN A 67 -10.07 -3.07 -1.86
C GLN A 67 -8.58 -2.74 -1.90
N PHE A 68 -8.18 -1.80 -2.74
CA PHE A 68 -6.79 -1.37 -2.83
C PHE A 68 -6.34 -0.65 -1.55
N ILE A 69 -7.21 0.15 -0.94
CA ILE A 69 -6.96 0.77 0.38
C ILE A 69 -6.72 -0.31 1.43
N GLN A 70 -7.50 -1.39 1.42
CA GLN A 70 -7.31 -2.51 2.34
C GLN A 70 -5.94 -3.17 2.15
N VAL A 71 -5.47 -3.31 0.92
CA VAL A 71 -4.11 -3.82 0.63
C VAL A 71 -3.06 -2.92 1.27
N ILE A 72 -3.15 -1.63 1.07
CA ILE A 72 -2.21 -0.64 1.64
C ILE A 72 -2.19 -0.73 3.17
N GLU A 73 -3.35 -0.74 3.80
CA GLU A 73 -3.49 -0.79 5.25
C GLU A 73 -2.94 -2.11 5.84
N CYS A 74 -3.18 -3.24 5.17
CA CYS A 74 -2.65 -4.54 5.60
C CYS A 74 -1.14 -4.58 5.56
N ILE A 75 -0.52 -4.05 4.51
CA ILE A 75 0.93 -3.98 4.38
C ILE A 75 1.52 -3.06 5.44
N ALA A 76 0.90 -1.91 5.67
CA ALA A 76 1.33 -0.96 6.70
C ALA A 76 1.25 -1.58 8.11
N LYS A 77 0.21 -2.36 8.40
CA LYS A 77 0.03 -3.02 9.69
C LYS A 77 1.16 -3.99 10.02
N LEU A 78 1.78 -4.61 9.02
CA LEU A 78 2.94 -5.50 9.22
C LEU A 78 4.21 -4.75 9.61
N SER A 79 4.24 -3.44 9.44
CA SER A 79 5.27 -2.52 9.97
C SER A 79 6.71 -2.86 9.60
N SER A 80 6.95 -3.38 8.40
CA SER A 80 8.31 -3.66 7.92
C SER A 80 8.95 -2.41 7.30
N PRO A 81 10.30 -2.26 7.36
CA PRO A 81 10.98 -1.19 6.65
C PRO A 81 10.72 -1.22 5.13
N ASP A 82 10.62 -2.40 4.55
CA ASP A 82 10.32 -2.57 3.13
C ASP A 82 8.90 -2.07 2.79
N ALA A 83 7.95 -2.22 3.71
CA ALA A 83 6.59 -1.69 3.54
C ALA A 83 6.62 -0.16 3.46
N ALA A 84 7.36 0.50 4.34
CA ALA A 84 7.50 1.95 4.33
C ALA A 84 8.10 2.45 3.01
N GLN A 85 9.17 1.81 2.56
CA GLN A 85 9.83 2.14 1.30
C GLN A 85 8.91 1.93 0.11
N THR A 86 8.20 0.82 0.07
CA THR A 86 7.28 0.45 -1.02
C THR A 86 6.11 1.43 -1.12
N ILE A 87 5.48 1.75 0.00
CA ILE A 87 4.35 2.69 0.03
C ILE A 87 4.82 4.11 -0.29
N SER A 88 6.00 4.51 0.20
CA SER A 88 6.59 5.80 -0.12
C SER A 88 6.90 5.94 -1.62
N ALA A 89 7.41 4.88 -2.25
CA ALA A 89 7.63 4.86 -3.70
C ALA A 89 6.32 5.00 -4.48
N TYR A 90 5.24 4.40 -4.00
CA TYR A 90 3.93 4.57 -4.61
C TYR A 90 3.42 6.01 -4.47
N LEU A 91 3.65 6.65 -3.33
CA LEU A 91 3.34 8.08 -3.17
C LEU A 91 4.11 8.95 -4.16
N ALA A 92 5.38 8.61 -4.43
CA ALA A 92 6.17 9.30 -5.44
C ALA A 92 5.54 9.17 -6.84
N GLU A 93 5.03 7.99 -7.18
CA GLU A 93 4.31 7.79 -8.44
C GLU A 93 3.04 8.66 -8.51
N ILE A 94 2.26 8.69 -7.43
CA ILE A 94 1.06 9.53 -7.32
C ILE A 94 1.41 11.01 -7.47
N ASN A 95 2.46 11.47 -6.81
CA ASN A 95 2.93 12.85 -6.88
C ASN A 95 3.33 13.21 -8.32
N SER A 96 4.06 12.34 -8.99
CA SER A 96 4.47 12.54 -10.38
C SER A 96 3.26 12.65 -11.33
N GLU A 97 2.25 11.83 -11.14
CA GLU A 97 1.03 11.91 -11.93
C GLU A 97 0.23 13.17 -11.60
N THR A 98 0.19 13.58 -10.35
CA THR A 98 -0.48 14.82 -9.93
C THR A 98 0.16 16.06 -10.55
N GLU A 99 1.49 16.08 -10.72
CA GLU A 99 2.19 17.15 -11.45
C GLU A 99 1.72 17.29 -12.89
N LYS A 100 1.34 16.17 -13.50
CA LYS A 100 0.82 16.12 -14.87
C LYS A 100 -0.69 16.36 -14.93
N ASN A 101 -1.31 16.73 -13.82
CA ASN A 101 -2.77 16.87 -13.64
C ASN A 101 -3.55 15.56 -13.80
N ASN A 102 -2.90 14.42 -13.60
CA ASN A 102 -3.53 13.10 -13.53
C ASN A 102 -3.78 12.75 -12.07
N PHE A 103 -4.96 13.12 -11.56
CA PHE A 103 -5.28 12.97 -10.15
C PHE A 103 -5.73 11.54 -9.83
N SER A 104 -5.17 10.96 -8.77
CA SER A 104 -5.61 9.69 -8.22
C SER A 104 -6.83 9.90 -7.32
N ALA A 105 -7.56 8.82 -7.03
CA ALA A 105 -8.70 8.87 -6.11
C ALA A 105 -8.25 9.39 -4.75
N GLN A 106 -8.95 10.40 -4.22
CA GLN A 106 -8.57 11.09 -2.99
C GLN A 106 -8.49 10.15 -1.79
N ASN A 107 -9.44 9.20 -1.67
CA ASN A 107 -9.45 8.22 -0.60
C ASN A 107 -8.22 7.30 -0.63
N VAL A 108 -7.75 6.93 -1.81
CA VAL A 108 -6.53 6.12 -1.98
C VAL A 108 -5.31 6.94 -1.57
N VAL A 109 -5.22 8.19 -2.01
CA VAL A 109 -4.11 9.09 -1.63
C VAL A 109 -4.05 9.29 -0.12
N LEU A 110 -5.19 9.51 0.52
CA LEU A 110 -5.29 9.64 1.98
C LEU A 110 -4.85 8.37 2.69
N ALA A 111 -5.23 7.18 2.18
CA ALA A 111 -4.82 5.91 2.76
C ALA A 111 -3.30 5.74 2.69
N VAL A 112 -2.67 6.09 1.57
CA VAL A 112 -1.21 6.05 1.40
C VAL A 112 -0.53 6.99 2.42
N ILE A 113 -0.98 8.23 2.50
CA ILE A 113 -0.41 9.24 3.40
C ILE A 113 -0.56 8.82 4.87
N ASN A 114 -1.74 8.39 5.26
CA ASN A 114 -2.01 7.98 6.64
C ASN A 114 -1.23 6.72 7.03
N SER A 115 -1.08 5.79 6.10
CA SER A 115 -0.28 4.57 6.32
C SER A 115 1.19 4.91 6.53
N LEU A 116 1.75 5.84 5.77
CA LEU A 116 3.12 6.30 5.95
C LEU A 116 3.31 6.99 7.31
N GLY A 117 2.33 7.78 7.74
CA GLY A 117 2.33 8.38 9.09
C GLY A 117 2.29 7.32 10.19
N ALA A 118 1.46 6.30 10.04
CA ALA A 118 1.36 5.19 10.99
C ALA A 118 2.65 4.38 11.08
N LEU A 119 3.31 4.15 9.95
CA LEU A 119 4.63 3.49 9.92
C LEU A 119 5.71 4.33 10.59
N GLY A 120 5.63 5.66 10.46
CA GLY A 120 6.54 6.58 11.11
C GLY A 120 7.98 6.51 10.62
N ASP A 121 8.22 5.96 9.45
CA ASP A 121 9.58 5.81 8.90
C ASP A 121 10.00 7.07 8.16
N LYS A 122 11.21 7.55 8.45
CA LYS A 122 11.76 8.78 7.87
C LYS A 122 11.96 8.71 6.34
N THR A 123 11.98 7.52 5.75
CA THR A 123 12.08 7.35 4.29
C THR A 123 10.92 8.00 3.54
N ALA A 124 9.79 8.22 4.21
CA ALA A 124 8.62 8.87 3.64
C ALA A 124 8.69 10.40 3.65
N PHE A 125 9.69 11.00 4.29
CA PHE A 125 9.74 12.46 4.55
C PHE A 125 9.62 13.26 3.25
N ASP A 126 10.48 13.01 2.29
CA ASP A 126 10.54 13.83 1.08
C ASP A 126 9.23 13.76 0.28
N ASN A 127 8.66 12.57 0.15
CA ASN A 127 7.42 12.38 -0.61
C ASN A 127 6.21 12.98 0.10
N LEU A 128 6.14 12.87 1.43
CA LEU A 128 5.09 13.51 2.21
C LEU A 128 5.20 15.04 2.18
N LEU A 129 6.41 15.56 2.28
CA LEU A 129 6.64 17.00 2.20
C LEU A 129 6.22 17.52 0.82
N TYR A 130 6.54 16.78 -0.23
CA TYR A 130 6.22 17.17 -1.60
C TYR A 130 4.72 17.29 -1.85
N VAL A 131 3.91 16.47 -1.18
CA VAL A 131 2.43 16.60 -1.24
C VAL A 131 1.97 18.02 -0.87
N THR A 132 2.62 18.65 0.08
CA THR A 132 2.24 19.99 0.54
C THR A 132 2.50 21.09 -0.49
N TYR A 133 3.35 20.83 -1.48
CA TYR A 133 3.68 21.76 -2.56
C TYR A 133 2.87 21.53 -3.84
N LEU A 134 2.23 20.38 -3.96
CA LEU A 134 1.46 20.03 -5.15
C LEU A 134 0.00 20.50 -5.05
N ASN A 135 -0.71 20.38 -6.15
CA ASN A 135 -2.11 20.82 -6.25
C ASN A 135 -3.08 19.75 -5.73
N TYR A 136 -2.92 19.39 -4.45
CA TYR A 136 -3.86 18.50 -3.76
C TYR A 136 -4.93 19.31 -3.01
N PRO A 137 -6.08 18.70 -2.72
CA PRO A 137 -7.05 19.28 -1.79
C PRO A 137 -6.43 19.53 -0.41
N GLU A 138 -6.95 20.51 0.31
CA GLU A 138 -6.40 20.90 1.63
C GLU A 138 -6.45 19.76 2.64
N ASP A 139 -7.46 18.89 2.56
CA ASP A 139 -7.57 17.68 3.41
C ASP A 139 -6.37 16.76 3.24
N VAL A 140 -5.93 16.58 1.99
CA VAL A 140 -4.76 15.74 1.65
C VAL A 140 -3.49 16.39 2.19
N LYS A 141 -3.32 17.69 2.03
CA LYS A 141 -2.17 18.44 2.55
C LYS A 141 -2.11 18.40 4.07
N THR A 142 -3.25 18.53 4.74
CA THR A 142 -3.35 18.43 6.19
C THR A 142 -2.95 17.03 6.66
N ALA A 143 -3.43 15.99 6.00
CA ALA A 143 -3.04 14.62 6.30
C ALA A 143 -1.53 14.42 6.14
N ALA A 144 -0.92 15.00 5.10
CA ALA A 144 0.53 14.93 4.88
C ALA A 144 1.30 15.62 6.02
N ARG A 145 0.87 16.80 6.45
CA ARG A 145 1.47 17.50 7.58
C ARG A 145 1.39 16.70 8.88
N ASN A 146 0.24 16.10 9.13
CA ASN A 146 0.04 15.24 10.31
C ASN A 146 0.91 14.00 10.26
N SER A 147 1.06 13.40 9.10
CA SER A 147 1.92 12.22 8.92
C SER A 147 3.40 12.58 9.06
N LEU A 148 3.83 13.73 8.56
CA LEU A 148 5.19 14.24 8.75
C LEU A 148 5.53 14.38 10.24
N ALA A 149 4.59 14.84 11.05
CA ALA A 149 4.79 15.01 12.50
C ALA A 149 4.96 13.67 13.23
N LYS A 150 4.54 12.57 12.64
CA LYS A 150 4.65 11.21 13.22
C LYS A 150 5.93 10.49 12.85
N LEU A 151 6.73 11.02 11.92
CA LEU A 151 7.96 10.36 11.49
C LEU A 151 8.99 10.34 12.61
N LYS A 152 9.69 9.21 12.74
CA LYS A 152 10.73 9.00 13.74
C LYS A 152 12.10 9.20 13.10
N TRP A 153 12.91 10.01 13.75
CA TRP A 153 14.26 10.37 13.29
C TRP A 153 15.34 9.61 14.03
#